data_f12d056fc0047a9ad5ab0c6b0299f288
#
_entry.id   f12d056fc0047a9ad5ab0c6b0299f288
#
_cell.length_a   1.000
_cell.length_b   1.000
_cell.length_c   1.000
_cell.angle_alpha   90.00
_cell.angle_beta   90.00
_cell.angle_gamma   90.00
#
_symmetry.space_group_name_H-M   'P 1'
#
loop_
_entity.id
_entity.type
_entity.pdbx_description
1 polymer ?
#
loop_
_entity_poly.entity_id
_entity_poly.type
_entity_poly.pdbx_seq_one_letter_code
_entity_poly.pdbx_strand_id
1 'polypeptide(L)'
;MDKIQHPWRGLLATAAQLGAYSWVEAEISSMLGSWVTSESEPADKVNFFARSSKHRWHSELFFARLPVLAVLSPEDLIRPPNEPFESFLNLVLLPYLLGTYRQELATLSDLADGSTKQCLRLVIADLEQELSESGMNPAGGSALQRELELALQSSPGLRPSLNSVTDDT
;
A
#
# COMPACT_ATOMS: atom_id res chain seq x y z
N MET A 1 -6.59 24.12 -28.73
CA MET A 1 -7.30 23.94 -27.44
C MET A 1 -7.32 22.44 -27.15
N ASP A 2 -6.20 21.94 -26.61
CA ASP A 2 -6.04 20.52 -26.35
C ASP A 2 -6.99 20.12 -25.23
N LYS A 3 -7.92 19.22 -25.55
CA LYS A 3 -8.77 18.55 -24.54
C LYS A 3 -7.83 17.66 -23.73
N ILE A 4 -7.51 18.08 -22.51
CA ILE A 4 -6.90 17.21 -21.51
C ILE A 4 -7.95 16.10 -21.24
N GLN A 5 -7.81 14.99 -21.95
CA GLN A 5 -8.53 13.76 -21.62
C GLN A 5 -7.92 13.22 -20.34
N HIS A 6 -8.49 13.60 -19.19
CA HIS A 6 -8.30 12.81 -17.98
C HIS A 6 -9.02 11.48 -18.22
N PRO A 7 -8.32 10.34 -18.26
CA PRO A 7 -9.00 9.07 -18.36
C PRO A 7 -9.83 8.89 -17.10
N TRP A 8 -11.15 8.95 -17.25
CA TRP A 8 -12.07 8.64 -16.17
C TRP A 8 -11.86 7.19 -15.78
N ARG A 9 -11.32 6.97 -14.59
CA ARG A 9 -11.21 5.62 -14.04
C ARG A 9 -12.63 5.16 -13.68
N GLY A 10 -13.08 4.05 -14.25
CA GLY A 10 -14.40 3.49 -13.95
C GLY A 10 -14.54 3.09 -12.46
N LEU A 11 -15.76 3.05 -11.95
CA LEU A 11 -16.05 2.72 -10.56
C LEU A 11 -15.41 1.40 -10.10
N LEU A 12 -15.44 0.38 -10.96
CA LEU A 12 -14.85 -0.93 -10.65
C LEU A 12 -13.32 -0.86 -10.55
N ALA A 13 -12.67 -0.11 -11.43
CA ALA A 13 -11.22 0.07 -11.37
C ALA A 13 -10.79 0.86 -10.13
N THR A 14 -11.57 1.87 -9.74
CA THR A 14 -11.36 2.61 -8.49
C THR A 14 -11.56 1.72 -7.27
N ALA A 15 -12.62 0.90 -7.26
CA ALA A 15 -12.89 -0.06 -6.19
C ALA A 15 -11.76 -1.10 -6.08
N ALA A 16 -11.28 -1.64 -7.21
CA ALA A 16 -10.18 -2.59 -7.24
C ALA A 16 -8.91 -1.99 -6.64
N GLN A 17 -8.56 -0.76 -7.02
CA GLN A 17 -7.36 -0.08 -6.52
C GLN A 17 -7.44 0.22 -5.02
N LEU A 18 -8.53 0.83 -4.57
CA LEU A 18 -8.72 1.15 -3.14
C LEU A 18 -8.85 -0.12 -2.30
N GLY A 19 -9.47 -1.18 -2.83
CA GLY A 19 -9.55 -2.48 -2.18
C GLY A 19 -8.17 -3.12 -2.00
N ALA A 20 -7.31 -3.06 -3.02
CA ALA A 20 -5.93 -3.54 -2.93
C ALA A 20 -5.11 -2.76 -1.88
N TYR A 21 -5.27 -1.43 -1.81
CA TYR A 21 -4.62 -0.61 -0.79
C TYR A 21 -5.13 -0.95 0.63
N SER A 22 -6.45 -1.06 0.80
CA SER A 22 -7.04 -1.47 2.08
C SER A 22 -6.51 -2.82 2.53
N TRP A 23 -6.43 -3.78 1.62
CA TRP A 23 -5.97 -5.13 1.92
C TRP A 23 -4.49 -5.15 2.32
N VAL A 24 -3.59 -4.52 1.57
CA VAL A 24 -2.15 -4.54 1.88
C VAL A 24 -1.85 -3.89 3.24
N GLU A 25 -2.54 -2.81 3.55
CA GLU A 25 -2.42 -2.14 4.85
C GLU A 25 -2.92 -3.04 6.00
N ALA A 26 -4.02 -3.79 5.78
CA ALA A 26 -4.52 -4.76 6.76
C ALA A 26 -3.53 -5.90 6.98
N GLU A 27 -2.88 -6.41 5.93
CA GLU A 27 -1.87 -7.46 6.02
C GLU A 27 -0.63 -6.99 6.80
N ILE A 28 -0.14 -5.77 6.52
CA ILE A 28 0.98 -5.17 7.28
C ILE A 28 0.59 -5.04 8.76
N SER A 29 -0.61 -4.54 9.04
CA SER A 29 -1.13 -4.45 10.40
C SER A 29 -1.15 -5.80 11.11
N SER A 30 -1.67 -6.83 10.45
CA SER A 30 -1.75 -8.19 10.99
C SER A 30 -0.36 -8.76 11.30
N MET A 31 0.59 -8.57 10.40
CA MET A 31 1.96 -9.05 10.58
C MET A 31 2.67 -8.34 11.75
N LEU A 32 2.60 -7.01 11.81
CA LEU A 32 3.15 -6.24 12.93
C LEU A 32 2.48 -6.61 14.26
N GLY A 33 1.16 -6.83 14.25
CA GLY A 33 0.41 -7.28 15.42
C GLY A 33 0.85 -8.64 15.93
N SER A 34 1.22 -9.56 15.04
CA SER A 34 1.74 -10.88 15.44
C SER A 34 3.08 -10.78 16.20
N TRP A 35 3.90 -9.78 15.89
CA TRP A 35 5.18 -9.57 16.58
C TRP A 35 5.05 -8.98 17.96
N VAL A 36 3.99 -8.19 18.22
CA VAL A 36 3.70 -7.71 19.58
C VAL A 36 3.66 -8.87 20.59
N THR A 37 3.20 -10.04 20.15
CA THR A 37 3.09 -11.22 21.03
C THR A 37 4.38 -12.03 21.13
N SER A 38 5.23 -12.02 20.10
CA SER A 38 6.46 -12.80 20.03
C SER A 38 7.71 -12.05 20.50
N GLU A 39 7.66 -10.70 20.49
CA GLU A 39 8.77 -9.88 20.94
C GLU A 39 8.95 -9.94 22.46
N SER A 40 10.18 -9.85 22.93
CA SER A 40 10.52 -9.86 24.36
C SER A 40 10.75 -8.47 24.93
N GLU A 41 11.29 -7.55 24.11
CA GLU A 41 11.62 -6.20 24.55
C GLU A 41 10.38 -5.31 24.61
N PRO A 42 10.04 -4.70 25.76
CA PRO A 42 8.83 -3.90 25.91
C PRO A 42 8.76 -2.69 24.99
N ALA A 43 9.88 -2.04 24.69
CA ALA A 43 9.93 -0.88 23.79
C ALA A 43 9.55 -1.27 22.37
N ASP A 44 10.04 -2.41 21.88
CA ASP A 44 9.74 -2.92 20.55
C ASP A 44 8.29 -3.39 20.44
N LYS A 45 7.73 -3.97 21.51
CA LYS A 45 6.28 -4.26 21.56
C LYS A 45 5.42 -3.03 21.36
N VAL A 46 5.75 -1.93 22.04
CA VAL A 46 5.02 -0.66 21.91
C VAL A 46 5.14 -0.11 20.50
N ASN A 47 6.34 -0.17 19.91
CA ASN A 47 6.58 0.27 18.55
C ASN A 47 5.76 -0.56 17.54
N PHE A 48 5.83 -1.90 17.59
CA PHE A 48 5.06 -2.76 16.70
C PHE A 48 3.55 -2.57 16.85
N PHE A 49 3.07 -2.39 18.08
CA PHE A 49 1.65 -2.11 18.32
C PHE A 49 1.22 -0.77 17.70
N ALA A 50 2.01 0.30 17.88
CA ALA A 50 1.70 1.60 17.32
C ALA A 50 1.67 1.57 15.78
N ARG A 51 2.66 0.94 15.16
CA ARG A 51 2.73 0.74 13.69
C ARG A 51 1.57 -0.13 13.20
N SER A 52 1.28 -1.25 13.86
CA SER A 52 0.13 -2.10 13.53
C SER A 52 -1.18 -1.32 13.55
N SER A 53 -1.40 -0.51 14.59
CA SER A 53 -2.61 0.31 14.72
C SER A 53 -2.71 1.37 13.63
N LYS A 54 -1.59 1.98 13.23
CA LYS A 54 -1.52 2.96 12.14
C LYS A 54 -1.92 2.32 10.81
N HIS A 55 -1.32 1.18 10.44
CA HIS A 55 -1.66 0.47 9.21
C HIS A 55 -3.11 -0.04 9.22
N ARG A 56 -3.65 -0.45 10.36
CA ARG A 56 -5.06 -0.79 10.49
C ARG A 56 -5.94 0.40 10.15
N TRP A 57 -5.61 1.57 10.68
CA TRP A 57 -6.35 2.80 10.38
C TRP A 57 -6.25 3.20 8.89
N HIS A 58 -5.08 3.05 8.26
CA HIS A 58 -4.93 3.27 6.82
C HIS A 58 -5.84 2.34 6.01
N SER A 59 -5.88 1.05 6.37
CA SER A 59 -6.78 0.08 5.75
C SER A 59 -8.24 0.55 5.82
N GLU A 60 -8.69 1.00 6.99
CA GLU A 60 -10.05 1.49 7.20
C GLU A 60 -10.35 2.78 6.41
N LEU A 61 -9.37 3.68 6.28
CA LEU A 61 -9.50 4.87 5.45
C LEU A 61 -9.74 4.52 3.98
N PHE A 62 -8.98 3.58 3.41
CA PHE A 62 -9.16 3.14 2.03
C PHE A 62 -10.47 2.37 1.86
N PHE A 63 -10.80 1.50 2.79
CA PHE A 63 -12.07 0.75 2.77
C PHE A 63 -13.29 1.69 2.76
N ALA A 64 -13.28 2.73 3.58
CA ALA A 64 -14.35 3.72 3.64
C ALA A 64 -14.52 4.56 2.36
N ARG A 65 -13.57 4.46 1.43
CA ARG A 65 -13.60 5.15 0.11
C ARG A 65 -14.02 4.24 -1.04
N LEU A 66 -14.30 2.97 -0.79
CA LEU A 66 -14.77 2.05 -1.82
C LEU A 66 -16.09 2.55 -2.41
N PRO A 67 -16.16 2.83 -3.72
CA PRO A 67 -17.39 3.31 -4.34
C PRO A 67 -18.45 2.21 -4.47
N VAL A 68 -18.02 0.96 -4.50
CA VAL A 68 -18.86 -0.25 -4.51
C VAL A 68 -18.16 -1.33 -3.70
N LEU A 69 -18.93 -2.21 -3.07
CA LEU A 69 -18.37 -3.39 -2.40
C LEU A 69 -17.98 -4.41 -3.49
N ALA A 70 -16.74 -4.33 -3.92
CA ALA A 70 -16.13 -5.37 -4.73
C ALA A 70 -15.42 -6.34 -3.78
N VAL A 71 -15.80 -7.62 -3.84
CA VAL A 71 -15.04 -8.68 -3.15
C VAL A 71 -13.77 -8.88 -3.96
N LEU A 72 -12.71 -8.20 -3.54
CA LEU A 72 -11.37 -8.43 -4.07
C LEU A 72 -10.69 -9.36 -3.09
N SER A 73 -10.41 -10.57 -3.55
CA SER A 73 -9.42 -11.42 -2.91
C SER A 73 -8.12 -11.20 -3.66
N PRO A 74 -7.20 -10.36 -3.19
CA PRO A 74 -5.86 -10.31 -3.74
C PRO A 74 -5.21 -11.65 -3.41
N GLU A 75 -4.82 -12.36 -4.45
CA GLU A 75 -4.05 -13.58 -4.29
C GLU A 75 -2.66 -13.20 -3.78
N ASP A 76 -2.35 -13.67 -2.58
CA ASP A 76 -1.04 -13.73 -1.94
C ASP A 76 -0.10 -12.50 -2.05
N LEU A 77 0.01 -11.78 -0.95
CA LEU A 77 1.19 -10.95 -0.73
C LEU A 77 2.41 -11.87 -0.71
N ILE A 78 3.35 -11.66 -1.62
CA ILE A 78 4.58 -12.45 -1.68
C ILE A 78 5.33 -12.26 -0.37
N ARG A 79 5.30 -13.25 0.50
CA ARG A 79 6.15 -13.27 1.69
C ARG A 79 7.54 -13.73 1.28
N PRO A 80 8.59 -12.95 1.56
CA PRO A 80 9.95 -13.43 1.35
C PRO A 80 10.18 -14.64 2.27
N PRO A 81 10.59 -15.80 1.72
CA PRO A 81 10.60 -17.06 2.46
C PRO A 81 11.61 -17.14 3.61
N ASN A 82 12.61 -16.28 3.72
CA ASN A 82 13.72 -16.43 4.68
C ASN A 82 14.34 -15.12 5.20
N GLU A 83 13.69 -13.96 5.00
CA GLU A 83 14.23 -12.69 5.47
C GLU A 83 13.52 -12.21 6.75
N PRO A 84 14.22 -11.49 7.64
CA PRO A 84 13.55 -10.77 8.71
C PRO A 84 12.54 -9.82 8.10
N PHE A 85 11.26 -10.05 8.39
CA PHE A 85 10.18 -9.29 7.77
C PHE A 85 10.30 -7.77 8.01
N GLU A 86 10.89 -7.37 9.14
CA GLU A 86 11.11 -5.95 9.44
C GLU A 86 12.02 -5.28 8.41
N SER A 87 13.10 -5.97 7.98
CA SER A 87 13.97 -5.49 6.91
C SER A 87 13.22 -5.40 5.58
N PHE A 88 12.42 -6.42 5.25
CA PHE A 88 11.58 -6.41 4.06
C PHE A 88 10.56 -5.26 4.12
N LEU A 89 9.87 -5.09 5.25
CA LEU A 89 8.89 -4.03 5.44
C LEU A 89 9.52 -2.66 5.21
N ASN A 90 10.59 -2.34 5.93
CA ASN A 90 11.16 -1.00 5.94
C ASN A 90 11.99 -0.67 4.68
N LEU A 91 12.68 -1.65 4.08
CA LEU A 91 13.58 -1.42 2.95
C LEU A 91 12.91 -1.62 1.58
N VAL A 92 11.82 -2.37 1.52
CA VAL A 92 11.19 -2.74 0.24
C VAL A 92 9.72 -2.35 0.20
N LEU A 93 8.89 -2.88 1.11
CA LEU A 93 7.45 -2.75 1.01
C LEU A 93 6.96 -1.33 1.25
N LEU A 94 7.37 -0.67 2.33
CA LEU A 94 6.94 0.71 2.63
C LEU A 94 7.43 1.72 1.58
N PRO A 95 8.71 1.70 1.12
CA PRO A 95 9.15 2.56 0.02
C PRO A 95 8.38 2.33 -1.28
N TYR A 96 8.06 1.07 -1.60
CA TYR A 96 7.25 0.73 -2.76
C TYR A 96 5.82 1.29 -2.66
N LEU A 97 5.15 1.10 -1.51
CA LEU A 97 3.81 1.64 -1.26
C LEU A 97 3.80 3.16 -1.31
N LEU A 98 4.78 3.80 -0.69
CA LEU A 98 4.94 5.25 -0.73
C LEU A 98 5.05 5.78 -2.16
N GLY A 99 5.87 5.12 -2.99
CA GLY A 99 5.99 5.44 -4.41
C GLY A 99 4.66 5.27 -5.17
N THR A 100 3.97 4.16 -4.91
CA THR A 100 2.67 3.84 -5.52
C THR A 100 1.59 4.86 -5.13
N TYR A 101 1.49 5.22 -3.85
CA TYR A 101 0.52 6.21 -3.36
C TYR A 101 0.79 7.61 -3.89
N ARG A 102 2.06 8.02 -4.01
CA ARG A 102 2.44 9.30 -4.62
C ARG A 102 2.08 9.35 -6.11
N GLN A 103 2.33 8.26 -6.84
CA GLN A 103 1.95 8.15 -8.23
C GLN A 103 0.43 8.22 -8.40
N GLU A 104 -0.32 7.51 -7.56
CA GLU A 104 -1.78 7.56 -7.56
C GLU A 104 -2.29 8.98 -7.28
N LEU A 105 -1.78 9.62 -6.23
CA LEU A 105 -2.14 11.00 -5.86
C LEU A 105 -1.96 11.99 -7.02
N ALA A 106 -0.92 11.80 -7.83
CA ALA A 106 -0.63 12.66 -8.98
C ALA A 106 -1.61 12.47 -10.14
N THR A 107 -2.26 11.31 -10.24
CA THR A 107 -3.21 10.99 -11.32
C THR A 107 -4.65 11.37 -11.02
N LEU A 108 -5.01 11.55 -9.75
CA LEU A 108 -6.36 11.83 -9.32
C LEU A 108 -6.80 13.29 -9.60
N SER A 109 -8.07 13.46 -9.93
CA SER A 109 -8.69 14.77 -10.11
C SER A 109 -8.97 15.46 -8.78
N ASP A 110 -8.68 16.77 -8.67
CA ASP A 110 -9.02 17.54 -7.47
C ASP A 110 -10.53 17.69 -7.28
N LEU A 111 -11.29 17.69 -8.38
CA LEU A 111 -12.73 17.88 -8.35
C LEU A 111 -13.48 16.57 -8.05
N ALA A 112 -13.10 15.47 -8.73
CA ALA A 112 -13.82 14.20 -8.63
C ALA A 112 -13.35 13.34 -7.46
N ASP A 113 -12.05 13.42 -7.12
CA ASP A 113 -11.39 12.49 -6.19
C ASP A 113 -10.89 13.16 -4.90
N GLY A 114 -11.40 14.33 -4.56
CA GLY A 114 -10.90 15.16 -3.46
C GLY A 114 -10.79 14.41 -2.13
N SER A 115 -11.76 13.56 -1.79
CA SER A 115 -11.74 12.77 -0.57
C SER A 115 -10.69 11.65 -0.59
N THR A 116 -10.49 10.99 -1.74
CA THR A 116 -9.45 9.98 -1.93
C THR A 116 -8.06 10.61 -1.90
N LYS A 117 -7.89 11.78 -2.52
CA LYS A 117 -6.64 12.55 -2.44
C LYS A 117 -6.29 12.94 -1.01
N GLN A 118 -7.26 13.34 -0.21
CA GLN A 118 -7.03 13.66 1.20
C GLN A 118 -6.60 12.42 2.00
N CYS A 119 -7.25 11.28 1.76
CA CYS A 119 -6.86 10.01 2.35
C CYS A 119 -5.40 9.64 2.01
N LEU A 120 -5.05 9.69 0.72
CA LEU A 120 -3.68 9.40 0.27
C LEU A 120 -2.64 10.35 0.87
N ARG A 121 -2.95 11.66 1.00
CA ARG A 121 -2.03 12.62 1.64
C ARG A 121 -1.74 12.27 3.10
N LEU A 122 -2.76 11.85 3.85
CA LEU A 122 -2.59 11.41 5.24
C LEU A 122 -1.72 10.16 5.32
N VAL A 123 -2.04 9.14 4.54
CA VAL A 123 -1.28 7.88 4.52
C VAL A 123 0.16 8.11 4.07
N ILE A 124 0.40 8.92 3.04
CA ILE A 124 1.74 9.28 2.57
C ILE A 124 2.56 9.95 3.69
N ALA A 125 1.97 10.93 4.39
CA ALA A 125 2.67 11.62 5.49
C ALA A 125 3.06 10.66 6.62
N ASP A 126 2.18 9.72 6.96
CA ASP A 126 2.44 8.72 7.99
C ASP A 126 3.53 7.72 7.58
N LEU A 127 3.53 7.27 6.32
CA LEU A 127 4.59 6.39 5.79
C LEU A 127 5.94 7.11 5.70
N GLU A 128 5.97 8.38 5.33
CA GLU A 128 7.19 9.20 5.32
C GLU A 128 7.79 9.33 6.73
N GLN A 129 6.94 9.58 7.72
CA GLN A 129 7.35 9.63 9.12
C GLN A 129 7.90 8.27 9.57
N GLU A 130 7.19 7.18 9.31
CA GLU A 130 7.60 5.83 9.70
C GLU A 130 8.95 5.42 9.10
N LEU A 131 9.17 5.71 7.81
CA LEU A 131 10.45 5.48 7.16
C LEU A 131 11.58 6.33 7.74
N SER A 132 11.29 7.58 8.10
CA SER A 132 12.26 8.47 8.76
C SER A 132 12.66 7.94 10.14
N GLU A 133 11.70 7.45 10.92
CA GLU A 133 11.91 6.91 12.27
C GLU A 133 12.66 5.57 12.25
N SER A 134 12.51 4.77 11.21
CA SER A 134 13.20 3.49 11.07
C SER A 134 14.74 3.63 10.97
N GLY A 135 15.25 4.81 10.63
CA GLY A 135 16.69 5.06 10.46
C GLY A 135 17.35 4.26 9.33
N MET A 136 16.58 3.46 8.60
CA MET A 136 17.06 2.65 7.49
C MET A 136 17.14 3.50 6.22
N ASN A 137 18.34 3.59 5.64
CA ASN A 137 18.54 4.33 4.40
C ASN A 137 18.24 3.42 3.19
N PRO A 138 17.20 3.68 2.39
CA PRO A 138 16.87 2.88 1.21
C PRO A 138 17.92 2.97 0.09
N ALA A 139 18.93 3.84 0.21
CA ALA A 139 19.95 4.05 -0.83
C ALA A 139 20.97 2.91 -0.97
N GLY A 140 20.93 1.90 -0.11
CA GLY A 140 21.85 0.75 -0.14
C GLY A 140 21.31 -0.47 -0.89
N GLY A 141 20.75 -0.28 -2.11
CA GLY A 141 20.11 -1.36 -2.88
C GLY A 141 20.91 -2.65 -2.97
N SER A 142 20.60 -3.63 -2.11
CA SER A 142 21.09 -4.99 -2.22
C SER A 142 20.47 -5.68 -3.45
N ALA A 143 21.13 -6.73 -3.98
CA ALA A 143 20.57 -7.54 -5.05
C ALA A 143 19.18 -8.09 -4.66
N LEU A 144 19.00 -8.44 -3.39
CA LEU A 144 17.74 -8.89 -2.81
C LEU A 144 16.64 -7.83 -2.89
N GLN A 145 16.95 -6.55 -2.61
CA GLN A 145 15.99 -5.46 -2.72
C GLN A 145 15.45 -5.34 -4.15
N ARG A 146 16.30 -5.43 -5.17
CA ARG A 146 15.88 -5.41 -6.57
C ARG A 146 15.01 -6.59 -6.95
N GLU A 147 15.36 -7.78 -6.47
CA GLU A 147 14.57 -8.99 -6.71
C GLU A 147 13.19 -8.91 -6.09
N LEU A 148 13.09 -8.40 -4.87
CA LEU A 148 11.81 -8.19 -4.17
C LEU A 148 10.98 -7.06 -4.80
N GLU A 149 11.60 -5.98 -5.26
CA GLU A 149 10.91 -4.92 -6.02
C GLU A 149 10.34 -5.45 -7.35
N LEU A 150 11.08 -6.30 -8.05
CA LEU A 150 10.61 -6.95 -9.27
C LEU A 150 9.46 -7.91 -8.98
N ALA A 151 9.52 -8.67 -7.89
CA ALA A 151 8.44 -9.55 -7.45
C ALA A 151 7.17 -8.76 -7.11
N LEU A 152 7.29 -7.63 -6.38
CA LEU A 152 6.17 -6.74 -6.09
C LEU A 152 5.57 -6.09 -7.36
N GLN A 153 6.41 -5.71 -8.32
CA GLN A 153 5.95 -5.14 -9.60
C GLN A 153 5.20 -6.16 -10.45
N SER A 154 5.51 -7.45 -10.31
CA SER A 154 4.83 -8.55 -11.01
C SER A 154 3.60 -9.07 -10.26
N SER A 155 3.39 -8.63 -9.01
CA SER A 155 2.25 -9.05 -8.19
C SER A 155 0.96 -8.40 -8.67
N PRO A 156 -0.04 -9.16 -9.14
CA PRO A 156 -1.30 -8.62 -9.66
C PRO A 156 -2.14 -7.89 -8.59
N GLY A 157 -1.90 -8.14 -7.30
CA GLY A 157 -2.66 -7.55 -6.18
C GLY A 157 -2.42 -6.05 -5.96
N LEU A 158 -1.26 -5.50 -6.35
CA LEU A 158 -0.93 -4.09 -6.17
C LEU A 158 -1.12 -3.23 -7.42
N ARG A 159 -1.24 -3.86 -8.58
CA ARG A 159 -1.66 -3.21 -9.81
C ARG A 159 -2.79 -4.03 -10.42
N PRO A 160 -4.06 -3.63 -10.27
CA PRO A 160 -5.11 -4.24 -11.07
C PRO A 160 -4.72 -4.06 -12.52
N SER A 161 -4.53 -5.16 -13.25
CA SER A 161 -4.23 -5.09 -14.67
C SER A 161 -5.41 -4.41 -15.36
N LEU A 162 -5.19 -3.24 -15.92
CA LEU A 162 -6.17 -2.49 -16.70
C LEU A 162 -6.59 -3.23 -17.98
N ASN A 163 -6.05 -4.43 -18.22
CA ASN A 163 -6.21 -5.18 -19.46
C ASN A 163 -7.31 -6.25 -19.45
N SER A 164 -8.12 -6.37 -18.41
CA SER A 164 -9.15 -7.42 -18.35
C SER A 164 -10.59 -6.91 -18.24
N VAL A 165 -10.84 -5.62 -18.38
CA VAL A 165 -12.19 -5.13 -18.64
C VAL A 165 -12.32 -4.93 -20.14
N THR A 166 -12.46 -6.02 -20.89
CA THR A 166 -13.08 -5.95 -22.21
C THR A 166 -14.53 -5.56 -21.98
N ASP A 167 -14.90 -4.38 -22.49
CA ASP A 167 -16.29 -4.00 -22.72
C ASP A 167 -16.96 -5.09 -23.58
N ASP A 168 -17.61 -6.05 -22.94
CA ASP A 168 -18.68 -6.80 -23.57
C ASP A 168 -19.97 -6.03 -23.33
N THR A 169 -20.36 -5.33 -24.39
CA THR A 169 -21.64 -4.65 -24.63
C THR A 169 -22.83 -5.55 -24.50
#